data_b0f69159a18cb69cdfd0a075bbfedeee
#
_entry.id   b0f69159a18cb69cdfd0a075bbfedeee
#
_cell.length_a   1.000
_cell.length_b   1.000
_cell.length_c   1.000
_cell.angle_alpha   90.00
_cell.angle_beta   90.00
_cell.angle_gamma   90.00
#
_symmetry.space_group_name_H-M   'P 1'
#
loop_
_entity.id
_entity.type
_entity.pdbx_description
1 polymer ?
#
loop_
_entity_poly.entity_id
_entity_poly.type
_entity_poly.pdbx_seq_one_letter_code
_entity_poly.pdbx_strand_id
1 'polypeptide(L)'
;TEGLSINLKTKEGQEILQRLIPKVDVLMHNMRPGAPERIGISFEQARQLNPDINYLYIGGYGSTGPYSHRPAMHPIGGAVSGGAITQAGQECIPPEDQVLSMDELVKISNRLGRAQDVNPDPNTSMVASAAVVMSLYARQKTGNPQYAETTMIGANAAANADDFFDYEGKPPRALPDANGYGINALYRIYPAKTGWVFLACPLESEWIPLCKSLDRNDLIGNESFSNSINRANNDEELVKQLSIIFEKDTAENWEKKLCNQGVGCVKVEDSNMFNFFSTDDHVKMNEFTTQVSHKRFGEFWRYSPILNFSSSKSKAGPGILRGQDTIPILSELGFTSDEIDTFKTDGVIDWEEIQPFAE
;
A
#
# COMPACT_ATOMS: atom_id res chain seq x y z
N THR A 1 2.99 -7.07 -19.55
CA THR A 1 2.28 -8.16 -18.82
C THR A 1 1.32 -8.83 -19.78
N GLU A 2 1.33 -10.14 -19.81
CA GLU A 2 0.43 -11.00 -20.60
C GLU A 2 -0.52 -11.74 -19.66
N GLY A 3 -1.73 -12.01 -20.11
CA GLY A 3 -2.78 -12.63 -19.33
C GLY A 3 -3.18 -13.99 -19.86
N LEU A 4 -2.90 -15.04 -19.09
CA LEU A 4 -3.28 -16.42 -19.35
C LEU A 4 -4.32 -16.87 -18.31
N SER A 5 -5.43 -17.44 -18.75
CA SER A 5 -6.46 -17.99 -17.87
C SER A 5 -6.56 -19.51 -18.02
N ILE A 6 -6.23 -20.24 -16.94
CA ILE A 6 -6.16 -21.70 -16.90
C ILE A 6 -6.91 -22.24 -15.67
N ASN A 7 -7.64 -23.31 -15.86
CA ASN A 7 -8.25 -24.08 -14.78
C ASN A 7 -7.26 -25.14 -14.25
N LEU A 8 -6.50 -24.82 -13.23
CA LEU A 8 -5.50 -25.71 -12.63
C LEU A 8 -6.08 -26.92 -11.87
N LYS A 9 -7.41 -27.09 -11.84
CA LYS A 9 -8.06 -28.25 -11.29
C LYS A 9 -8.13 -29.41 -12.32
N THR A 10 -7.96 -29.11 -13.62
CA THR A 10 -7.94 -30.08 -14.68
C THR A 10 -6.52 -30.57 -14.94
N LYS A 11 -6.39 -31.77 -15.50
CA LYS A 11 -5.08 -32.33 -15.88
C LYS A 11 -4.45 -31.57 -17.03
N GLU A 12 -5.25 -31.17 -17.99
CA GLU A 12 -4.88 -30.39 -19.18
C GLU A 12 -4.38 -28.98 -18.73
N GLY A 13 -5.05 -28.36 -17.77
CA GLY A 13 -4.61 -27.07 -17.20
C GLY A 13 -3.27 -27.18 -16.46
N GLN A 14 -3.04 -28.31 -15.77
CA GLN A 14 -1.73 -28.63 -15.15
C GLN A 14 -0.66 -28.86 -16.19
N GLU A 15 -0.99 -29.56 -17.29
CA GLU A 15 -0.05 -29.80 -18.41
C GLU A 15 0.37 -28.46 -19.06
N ILE A 16 -0.57 -27.56 -19.31
CA ILE A 16 -0.26 -26.21 -19.84
C ILE A 16 0.76 -25.53 -18.93
N LEU A 17 0.52 -25.53 -17.61
CA LEU A 17 1.41 -24.89 -16.65
C LEU A 17 2.80 -25.57 -16.62
N GLN A 18 2.86 -26.90 -16.71
CA GLN A 18 4.12 -27.65 -16.77
C GLN A 18 4.92 -27.35 -18.05
N ARG A 19 4.28 -27.08 -19.18
CA ARG A 19 4.96 -26.64 -20.41
C ARG A 19 5.44 -25.18 -20.32
N LEU A 20 4.79 -24.35 -19.49
CA LEU A 20 5.15 -22.94 -19.29
C LEU A 20 6.38 -22.80 -18.37
N ILE A 21 6.47 -23.60 -17.29
CA ILE A 21 7.53 -23.48 -16.27
C ILE A 21 8.96 -23.49 -16.86
N PRO A 22 9.30 -24.35 -17.86
CA PRO A 22 10.62 -24.30 -18.49
C PRO A 22 10.95 -23.01 -19.24
N LYS A 23 9.97 -22.16 -19.50
CA LYS A 23 10.10 -20.94 -20.27
C LYS A 23 10.26 -19.68 -19.42
N VAL A 24 10.16 -19.79 -18.09
CA VAL A 24 10.17 -18.65 -17.18
C VAL A 24 11.37 -18.70 -16.22
N ASP A 25 11.86 -17.52 -15.84
CA ASP A 25 13.00 -17.38 -14.93
C ASP A 25 12.58 -17.43 -13.46
N VAL A 26 11.34 -17.04 -13.16
CA VAL A 26 10.79 -16.93 -11.81
C VAL A 26 9.36 -17.46 -11.79
N LEU A 27 9.07 -18.35 -10.87
CA LEU A 27 7.71 -18.74 -10.51
C LEU A 27 7.35 -18.08 -9.18
N MET A 28 6.29 -17.30 -9.18
CA MET A 28 5.82 -16.55 -8.02
C MET A 28 4.35 -16.86 -7.76
N HIS A 29 3.98 -17.14 -6.50
CA HIS A 29 2.58 -17.39 -6.15
C HIS A 29 2.24 -16.94 -4.72
N ASN A 30 0.94 -16.72 -4.46
CA ASN A 30 0.36 -16.42 -3.16
C ASN A 30 -0.64 -17.48 -2.67
N MET A 31 -0.54 -18.70 -3.18
CA MET A 31 -1.43 -19.81 -2.80
C MET A 31 -1.15 -20.25 -1.37
N ARG A 32 -2.18 -20.77 -0.70
CA ARG A 32 -2.01 -21.34 0.63
C ARG A 32 -1.12 -22.59 0.58
N PRO A 33 -0.36 -22.88 1.67
CA PRO A 33 0.44 -24.08 1.78
C PRO A 33 -0.36 -25.36 1.41
N GLY A 34 0.27 -26.28 0.70
CA GLY A 34 -0.35 -27.51 0.18
C GLY A 34 -1.11 -27.34 -1.15
N ALA A 35 -1.38 -26.12 -1.61
CA ALA A 35 -2.03 -25.91 -2.90
C ALA A 35 -1.04 -26.07 -4.08
N PRO A 36 0.17 -25.51 -4.04
CA PRO A 36 1.17 -25.74 -5.10
C PRO A 36 1.48 -27.22 -5.32
N GLU A 37 1.61 -28.00 -4.25
CA GLU A 37 1.88 -29.43 -4.30
C GLU A 37 0.77 -30.20 -5.05
N ARG A 38 -0.50 -29.86 -4.78
CA ARG A 38 -1.65 -30.51 -5.41
C ARG A 38 -1.77 -30.26 -6.90
N ILE A 39 -1.27 -29.11 -7.37
CA ILE A 39 -1.32 -28.73 -8.79
C ILE A 39 0.01 -28.94 -9.51
N GLY A 40 0.99 -29.57 -8.85
CA GLY A 40 2.24 -29.99 -9.49
C GLY A 40 3.28 -28.89 -9.69
N ILE A 41 3.25 -27.82 -8.86
CA ILE A 41 4.17 -26.69 -8.95
C ILE A 41 4.79 -26.31 -7.60
N SER A 42 4.94 -27.26 -6.66
CA SER A 42 5.80 -27.01 -5.51
C SER A 42 7.21 -26.64 -5.97
N PHE A 43 8.02 -26.11 -5.06
CA PHE A 43 9.40 -25.75 -5.39
C PHE A 43 10.17 -26.93 -5.99
N GLU A 44 10.06 -28.11 -5.40
CA GLU A 44 10.71 -29.33 -5.86
C GLU A 44 10.19 -29.79 -7.26
N GLN A 45 8.88 -29.73 -7.46
CA GLN A 45 8.25 -30.08 -8.73
C GLN A 45 8.62 -29.05 -9.83
N ALA A 46 8.60 -27.76 -9.53
CA ALA A 46 9.01 -26.73 -10.47
C ALA A 46 10.49 -26.86 -10.87
N ARG A 47 11.37 -27.21 -9.92
CA ARG A 47 12.79 -27.49 -10.22
C ARG A 47 13.05 -28.71 -11.04
N GLN A 48 12.19 -29.70 -10.97
CA GLN A 48 12.29 -30.89 -11.87
C GLN A 48 12.01 -30.52 -13.33
N LEU A 49 11.12 -29.53 -13.55
CA LEU A 49 10.77 -29.03 -14.89
C LEU A 49 11.75 -27.94 -15.37
N ASN A 50 12.26 -27.12 -14.47
CA ASN A 50 13.22 -26.07 -14.74
C ASN A 50 14.24 -25.95 -13.59
N PRO A 51 15.42 -26.59 -13.70
CA PRO A 51 16.45 -26.59 -12.67
C PRO A 51 16.95 -25.19 -12.28
N ASP A 52 16.82 -24.20 -13.18
CA ASP A 52 17.29 -22.83 -13.01
C ASP A 52 16.23 -21.85 -12.48
N ILE A 53 15.04 -22.35 -12.16
CA ILE A 53 13.93 -21.50 -11.74
C ILE A 53 14.16 -20.90 -10.35
N ASN A 54 14.01 -19.59 -10.23
CA ASN A 54 13.82 -18.96 -8.92
C ASN A 54 12.35 -19.12 -8.50
N TYR A 55 12.12 -19.37 -7.23
CA TYR A 55 10.79 -19.65 -6.72
C TYR A 55 10.47 -18.69 -5.59
N LEU A 56 9.36 -17.95 -5.66
CA LEU A 56 8.95 -17.01 -4.66
C LEU A 56 7.55 -17.29 -4.12
N TYR A 57 7.48 -17.61 -2.85
CA TYR A 57 6.22 -17.70 -2.11
C TYR A 57 5.90 -16.37 -1.43
N ILE A 58 4.66 -15.87 -1.66
CA ILE A 58 4.14 -14.63 -1.07
C ILE A 58 2.93 -15.00 -0.23
N GLY A 59 3.14 -15.25 1.06
CA GLY A 59 2.07 -15.68 1.96
C GLY A 59 1.48 -14.57 2.81
N GLY A 60 0.38 -14.88 3.50
CA GLY A 60 -0.14 -14.00 4.55
C GLY A 60 0.67 -14.11 5.84
N TYR A 61 0.87 -15.35 6.29
CA TYR A 61 1.42 -15.68 7.61
C TYR A 61 2.73 -16.49 7.57
N GLY A 62 3.24 -16.82 6.38
CA GLY A 62 4.37 -17.71 6.20
C GLY A 62 3.95 -19.13 5.80
N SER A 63 4.93 -19.91 5.34
CA SER A 63 4.73 -21.30 4.89
C SER A 63 4.60 -22.29 6.04
N THR A 64 5.01 -21.91 7.25
CA THR A 64 5.05 -22.76 8.45
C THR A 64 4.37 -22.09 9.64
N GLY A 65 4.20 -22.86 10.72
CA GLY A 65 3.59 -22.37 11.97
C GLY A 65 2.06 -22.51 12.00
N PRO A 66 1.45 -22.23 13.18
CA PRO A 66 0.03 -22.50 13.41
C PRO A 66 -0.94 -21.65 12.58
N TYR A 67 -0.46 -20.56 11.99
CA TYR A 67 -1.28 -19.63 11.20
C TYR A 67 -1.10 -19.78 9.69
N SER A 68 -0.18 -20.62 9.23
CA SER A 68 0.17 -20.77 7.81
C SER A 68 -1.04 -21.05 6.90
N HIS A 69 -2.03 -21.78 7.42
CA HIS A 69 -3.24 -22.16 6.66
C HIS A 69 -4.40 -21.16 6.78
N ARG A 70 -4.26 -20.10 7.60
CA ARG A 70 -5.33 -19.10 7.75
C ARG A 70 -5.53 -18.32 6.46
N PRO A 71 -6.78 -17.94 6.14
CA PRO A 71 -7.02 -16.99 5.06
C PRO A 71 -6.38 -15.65 5.39
N ALA A 72 -5.71 -15.06 4.42
CA ALA A 72 -5.14 -13.74 4.52
C ALA A 72 -5.68 -12.85 3.39
N MET A 73 -6.03 -11.62 3.75
CA MET A 73 -6.42 -10.53 2.87
C MET A 73 -5.88 -9.24 3.46
N HIS A 74 -5.85 -8.20 2.65
CA HIS A 74 -5.31 -6.88 3.00
C HIS A 74 -5.58 -6.42 4.45
N PRO A 75 -6.83 -6.31 4.94
CA PRO A 75 -7.09 -5.81 6.28
C PRO A 75 -6.67 -6.78 7.40
N ILE A 76 -6.53 -8.08 7.09
CA ILE A 76 -6.24 -9.10 8.12
C ILE A 76 -4.79 -8.98 8.60
N GLY A 77 -3.85 -8.75 7.69
CA GLY A 77 -2.44 -8.57 8.04
C GLY A 77 -2.23 -7.43 9.03
N GLY A 78 -2.92 -6.30 8.80
CA GLY A 78 -2.89 -5.16 9.68
C GLY A 78 -3.56 -5.40 11.03
N ALA A 79 -4.75 -6.01 11.02
CA ALA A 79 -5.49 -6.29 12.24
C ALA A 79 -4.73 -7.24 13.19
N VAL A 80 -4.08 -8.28 12.64
CA VAL A 80 -3.30 -9.26 13.43
C VAL A 80 -2.09 -8.64 14.11
N SER A 81 -1.47 -7.63 13.49
CA SER A 81 -0.30 -6.93 14.03
C SER A 81 -0.64 -5.71 14.91
N GLY A 82 -1.91 -5.46 15.20
CA GLY A 82 -2.34 -4.35 16.06
C GLY A 82 -2.51 -3.01 15.36
N GLY A 83 -2.18 -2.90 14.09
CA GLY A 83 -2.20 -1.64 13.37
C GLY A 83 -3.58 -1.04 13.17
N ALA A 84 -4.62 -1.88 13.08
CA ALA A 84 -5.99 -1.39 13.00
C ALA A 84 -6.36 -0.52 14.22
N ILE A 85 -5.97 -0.94 15.44
CA ILE A 85 -6.18 -0.17 16.68
C ILE A 85 -5.37 1.12 16.64
N THR A 86 -4.10 1.02 16.23
CA THR A 86 -3.21 2.17 16.11
C THR A 86 -3.76 3.24 15.16
N GLN A 87 -4.25 2.84 13.99
CA GLN A 87 -4.88 3.75 13.03
C GLN A 87 -6.23 4.32 13.52
N ALA A 88 -7.02 3.50 14.20
CA ALA A 88 -8.28 3.97 14.75
C ALA A 88 -8.08 5.06 15.81
N GLY A 89 -6.93 5.05 16.51
CA GLY A 89 -6.54 6.08 17.47
C GLY A 89 -7.13 5.88 18.86
N GLN A 90 -6.96 6.92 19.69
CA GLN A 90 -7.46 6.89 21.08
C GLN A 90 -8.97 6.71 21.14
N GLU A 91 -9.44 6.05 22.18
CA GLU A 91 -10.87 5.87 22.49
C GLU A 91 -11.68 5.14 21.41
N CYS A 92 -11.02 4.47 20.46
CA CYS A 92 -11.76 3.76 19.43
C CYS A 92 -12.33 2.42 19.92
N ILE A 93 -11.79 1.85 21.01
CA ILE A 93 -12.33 0.68 21.69
C ILE A 93 -12.82 1.13 23.08
N PRO A 94 -14.13 1.15 23.28
CA PRO A 94 -14.70 1.48 24.58
C PRO A 94 -14.36 0.38 25.61
N PRO A 95 -14.36 0.70 26.93
CA PRO A 95 -14.30 -0.30 27.99
C PRO A 95 -15.41 -1.35 27.84
N GLU A 96 -15.13 -2.60 28.24
CA GLU A 96 -16.06 -3.74 28.08
C GLU A 96 -17.40 -3.55 28.80
N ASP A 97 -17.42 -2.76 29.85
CA ASP A 97 -18.60 -2.47 30.69
C ASP A 97 -19.39 -1.23 30.24
N GLN A 98 -18.93 -0.54 29.20
CA GLN A 98 -19.60 0.65 28.69
C GLN A 98 -20.77 0.29 27.78
N VAL A 99 -21.98 0.74 28.14
CA VAL A 99 -23.16 0.66 27.27
C VAL A 99 -23.13 1.84 26.30
N LEU A 100 -22.97 1.54 25.02
CA LEU A 100 -22.92 2.54 23.95
C LEU A 100 -24.33 2.83 23.42
N SER A 101 -24.57 4.09 23.10
CA SER A 101 -25.70 4.48 22.24
C SER A 101 -25.51 3.99 20.82
N MET A 102 -26.59 3.94 20.02
CA MET A 102 -26.50 3.55 18.61
C MET A 102 -25.62 4.50 17.80
N ASP A 103 -25.62 5.79 18.10
CA ASP A 103 -24.80 6.79 17.42
C ASP A 103 -23.29 6.58 17.71
N GLU A 104 -22.95 6.27 18.95
CA GLU A 104 -21.57 5.92 19.35
C GLU A 104 -21.11 4.63 18.69
N LEU A 105 -21.97 3.59 18.67
CA LEU A 105 -21.69 2.34 17.97
C LEU A 105 -21.41 2.56 16.48
N VAL A 106 -22.23 3.36 15.81
CA VAL A 106 -22.07 3.70 14.39
C VAL A 106 -20.75 4.45 14.16
N LYS A 107 -20.42 5.43 15.02
CA LYS A 107 -19.15 6.17 14.96
C LYS A 107 -17.95 5.24 15.08
N ILE A 108 -17.92 4.40 16.10
CA ILE A 108 -16.82 3.47 16.38
C ILE A 108 -16.70 2.43 15.26
N SER A 109 -17.82 1.84 14.83
CA SER A 109 -17.83 0.87 13.74
C SER A 109 -17.31 1.45 12.42
N ASN A 110 -17.70 2.68 12.09
CA ASN A 110 -17.19 3.38 10.90
C ASN A 110 -15.68 3.66 11.00
N ARG A 111 -15.20 4.02 12.18
CA ARG A 111 -13.78 4.29 12.42
C ARG A 111 -12.95 3.01 12.30
N LEU A 112 -13.35 1.93 12.96
CA LEU A 112 -12.71 0.62 12.87
C LEU A 112 -12.76 0.03 11.45
N GLY A 113 -13.89 0.17 10.78
CA GLY A 113 -14.05 -0.32 9.39
C GLY A 113 -13.20 0.42 8.37
N ARG A 114 -12.71 1.63 8.69
CA ARG A 114 -11.79 2.41 7.86
C ARG A 114 -10.33 2.28 8.28
N ALA A 115 -10.07 1.74 9.47
CA ALA A 115 -8.71 1.52 9.94
C ALA A 115 -8.10 0.36 9.16
N GLN A 116 -7.27 0.71 8.19
CA GLN A 116 -6.48 -0.22 7.40
C GLN A 116 -5.02 0.01 7.77
N ASP A 117 -4.41 -0.99 8.35
CA ASP A 117 -3.02 -0.84 8.71
C ASP A 117 -2.14 -0.78 7.47
N VAL A 118 -1.44 0.31 7.34
CA VAL A 118 -0.27 0.61 6.51
C VAL A 118 -0.10 -0.26 5.25
N ASN A 119 -1.20 -0.52 4.55
CA ASN A 119 -1.21 -1.15 3.23
C ASN A 119 -0.39 -2.44 3.11
N PRO A 120 -0.72 -3.54 3.81
CA PRO A 120 0.04 -4.79 3.79
C PRO A 120 0.30 -5.35 2.38
N ASP A 121 -0.67 -5.29 1.47
CA ASP A 121 -0.49 -5.75 0.09
C ASP A 121 0.56 -4.95 -0.69
N PRO A 122 0.52 -3.61 -0.74
CA PRO A 122 1.58 -2.81 -1.36
C PRO A 122 2.96 -3.06 -0.74
N ASN A 123 3.07 -3.10 0.60
CA ASN A 123 4.33 -3.38 1.27
C ASN A 123 4.87 -4.75 0.85
N THR A 124 4.03 -5.78 0.85
CA THR A 124 4.41 -7.13 0.43
C THR A 124 4.81 -7.17 -1.05
N SER A 125 4.10 -6.45 -1.91
CA SER A 125 4.41 -6.38 -3.34
C SER A 125 5.77 -5.74 -3.60
N MET A 126 6.13 -4.70 -2.85
CA MET A 126 7.45 -4.07 -2.95
C MET A 126 8.57 -5.00 -2.48
N VAL A 127 8.38 -5.68 -1.34
CA VAL A 127 9.35 -6.67 -0.84
C VAL A 127 9.48 -7.85 -1.82
N ALA A 128 8.36 -8.35 -2.36
CA ALA A 128 8.36 -9.42 -3.36
C ALA A 128 9.10 -9.00 -4.65
N SER A 129 8.90 -7.78 -5.13
CA SER A 129 9.59 -7.25 -6.31
C SER A 129 11.10 -7.18 -6.06
N ALA A 130 11.52 -6.72 -4.88
CA ALA A 130 12.94 -6.74 -4.49
C ALA A 130 13.49 -8.18 -4.43
N ALA A 131 12.74 -9.12 -3.84
CA ALA A 131 13.15 -10.52 -3.74
C ALA A 131 13.33 -11.15 -5.12
N VAL A 132 12.46 -10.87 -6.10
CA VAL A 132 12.62 -11.33 -7.49
C VAL A 132 13.93 -10.84 -8.08
N VAL A 133 14.20 -9.52 -8.01
CA VAL A 133 15.43 -8.95 -8.57
C VAL A 133 16.68 -9.49 -7.88
N MET A 134 16.65 -9.59 -6.55
CA MET A 134 17.76 -10.15 -5.76
C MET A 134 18.01 -11.63 -6.09
N SER A 135 16.95 -12.42 -6.28
CA SER A 135 17.07 -13.85 -6.65
C SER A 135 17.67 -14.01 -8.04
N LEU A 136 17.25 -13.20 -9.01
CA LEU A 136 17.81 -13.19 -10.36
C LEU A 136 19.29 -12.79 -10.35
N TYR A 137 19.64 -11.75 -9.58
CA TYR A 137 21.03 -11.32 -9.42
C TYR A 137 21.89 -12.39 -8.74
N ALA A 138 21.38 -13.03 -7.67
CA ALA A 138 22.07 -14.09 -6.98
C ALA A 138 22.33 -15.28 -7.91
N ARG A 139 21.32 -15.72 -8.68
CA ARG A 139 21.47 -16.77 -9.69
C ARG A 139 22.52 -16.41 -10.75
N GLN A 140 22.49 -15.18 -11.26
CA GLN A 140 23.48 -14.70 -12.23
C GLN A 140 24.93 -14.75 -11.68
N LYS A 141 25.11 -14.47 -10.39
CA LYS A 141 26.43 -14.45 -9.74
C LYS A 141 26.94 -15.83 -9.32
N THR A 142 26.05 -16.69 -8.87
CA THR A 142 26.41 -17.96 -8.22
C THR A 142 26.09 -19.21 -9.07
N GLY A 143 25.28 -19.06 -10.11
CA GLY A 143 24.70 -20.17 -10.86
C GLY A 143 23.58 -20.92 -10.13
N ASN A 144 23.22 -20.50 -8.89
CA ASN A 144 22.27 -21.22 -8.07
C ASN A 144 20.93 -20.47 -8.00
N PRO A 145 19.81 -21.08 -8.45
CA PRO A 145 18.49 -20.52 -8.26
C PRO A 145 18.10 -20.50 -6.78
N GLN A 146 17.20 -19.60 -6.42
CA GLN A 146 16.80 -19.36 -5.03
C GLN A 146 15.33 -19.77 -4.81
N TYR A 147 15.06 -20.35 -3.63
CA TYR A 147 13.75 -20.27 -3.00
C TYR A 147 13.72 -19.03 -2.11
N ALA A 148 12.74 -18.18 -2.29
CA ALA A 148 12.52 -16.99 -1.46
C ALA A 148 11.09 -17.00 -0.93
N GLU A 149 10.92 -16.41 0.25
CA GLU A 149 9.62 -16.26 0.89
C GLU A 149 9.48 -14.86 1.47
N THR A 150 8.31 -14.24 1.29
CA THR A 150 7.88 -13.06 2.00
C THR A 150 6.43 -13.19 2.44
N THR A 151 6.04 -12.40 3.44
CA THR A 151 4.69 -12.48 4.01
C THR A 151 4.11 -11.11 4.24
N MET A 152 2.78 -11.01 4.22
CA MET A 152 2.09 -9.75 4.54
C MET A 152 2.45 -9.25 5.94
N ILE A 153 2.51 -10.15 6.93
CA ILE A 153 2.86 -9.81 8.31
C ILE A 153 4.32 -9.32 8.38
N GLY A 154 5.25 -10.06 7.76
CA GLY A 154 6.69 -9.70 7.79
C GLY A 154 6.98 -8.39 7.06
N ALA A 155 6.44 -8.22 5.86
CA ALA A 155 6.60 -6.98 5.10
C ALA A 155 5.99 -5.78 5.81
N ASN A 156 4.82 -5.99 6.45
CA ASN A 156 4.17 -4.94 7.23
C ASN A 156 4.96 -4.58 8.51
N ALA A 157 5.51 -5.57 9.21
CA ALA A 157 6.39 -5.33 10.35
C ALA A 157 7.66 -4.54 9.95
N ALA A 158 8.24 -4.84 8.78
CA ALA A 158 9.39 -4.09 8.28
C ALA A 158 9.03 -2.64 7.93
N ALA A 159 7.84 -2.39 7.36
CA ALA A 159 7.36 -1.05 7.05
C ALA A 159 7.03 -0.23 8.31
N ASN A 160 6.71 -0.89 9.43
CA ASN A 160 6.41 -0.28 10.71
C ASN A 160 7.49 -0.63 11.75
N ALA A 161 8.75 -0.60 11.37
CA ALA A 161 9.87 -1.08 12.18
C ALA A 161 10.00 -0.35 13.53
N ASP A 162 9.61 0.92 13.61
CA ASP A 162 9.57 1.72 14.83
C ASP A 162 8.59 1.17 15.89
N ASP A 163 7.50 0.55 15.48
CA ASP A 163 6.57 -0.13 16.39
C ASP A 163 7.08 -1.51 16.82
N PHE A 164 7.86 -2.13 15.97
CA PHE A 164 8.37 -3.48 16.19
C PHE A 164 9.46 -3.53 17.26
N PHE A 165 10.26 -2.47 17.42
CA PHE A 165 11.31 -2.41 18.43
C PHE A 165 10.72 -2.20 19.82
N ASP A 166 11.09 -3.06 20.77
CA ASP A 166 10.76 -2.95 22.19
C ASP A 166 12.04 -2.94 23.02
N TYR A 167 12.13 -1.98 23.96
CA TYR A 167 13.28 -1.82 24.85
C TYR A 167 12.86 -1.10 26.14
N GLU A 168 13.62 -1.33 27.22
CA GLU A 168 13.35 -0.69 28.51
C GLU A 168 13.37 0.85 28.40
N GLY A 169 12.30 1.48 28.86
CA GLY A 169 12.15 2.94 28.77
C GLY A 169 11.62 3.47 27.43
N LYS A 170 11.26 2.61 26.48
CA LYS A 170 10.60 3.07 25.25
C LYS A 170 9.31 3.80 25.59
N PRO A 171 9.12 5.05 25.11
CA PRO A 171 7.87 5.75 25.30
C PRO A 171 6.74 5.05 24.53
N PRO A 172 5.50 5.08 25.04
CA PRO A 172 4.36 4.55 24.31
C PRO A 172 4.18 5.30 22.99
N ARG A 173 3.72 4.61 21.95
CA ARG A 173 3.39 5.23 20.67
C ARG A 173 2.31 6.27 20.86
N ALA A 174 2.53 7.47 20.33
CA ALA A 174 1.49 8.49 20.25
C ALA A 174 0.38 8.04 19.30
N LEU A 175 -0.85 8.05 19.78
CA LEU A 175 -2.04 7.75 18.99
C LEU A 175 -2.75 9.06 18.60
N PRO A 176 -3.43 9.10 17.44
CA PRO A 176 -4.29 10.23 17.10
C PRO A 176 -5.35 10.49 18.19
N ASP A 177 -5.71 11.75 18.35
CA ASP A 177 -6.77 12.15 19.31
C ASP A 177 -8.13 11.50 18.97
N ALA A 178 -9.09 11.63 19.88
CA ALA A 178 -10.43 11.05 19.74
C ALA A 178 -11.17 11.49 18.46
N ASN A 179 -10.83 12.65 17.89
CA ASN A 179 -11.38 13.16 16.64
C ASN A 179 -10.58 12.70 15.40
N GLY A 180 -9.39 12.12 15.60
CA GLY A 180 -8.51 11.67 14.52
C GLY A 180 -7.77 12.80 13.82
N TYR A 181 -7.65 13.97 14.44
CA TYR A 181 -7.00 15.13 13.81
C TYR A 181 -5.48 15.08 13.86
N GLY A 182 -4.89 14.42 14.86
CA GLY A 182 -3.45 14.28 14.97
C GLY A 182 -2.98 13.77 16.31
N ILE A 183 -1.67 13.66 16.46
CA ILE A 183 -1.03 13.09 17.65
C ILE A 183 -0.64 14.13 18.71
N ASN A 184 -0.49 15.38 18.30
CA ASN A 184 -0.23 16.55 19.17
C ASN A 184 -0.44 17.85 18.40
N ALA A 185 -0.33 18.99 19.06
CA ALA A 185 -0.53 20.31 18.49
C ALA A 185 0.38 20.63 17.29
N LEU A 186 1.59 20.09 17.26
CA LEU A 186 2.56 20.36 16.19
C LEU A 186 2.57 19.29 15.10
N TYR A 187 1.67 18.31 15.20
CA TYR A 187 1.55 17.23 14.22
C TYR A 187 0.09 16.81 14.05
N ARG A 188 -0.69 17.66 13.33
CA ARG A 188 -2.12 17.46 13.13
C ARG A 188 -2.71 18.32 12.03
N ILE A 189 -3.96 18.02 11.65
CA ILE A 189 -4.77 18.89 10.79
C ILE A 189 -5.48 19.96 11.62
N TYR A 190 -5.58 21.16 11.03
CA TYR A 190 -6.31 22.30 11.55
C TYR A 190 -7.30 22.84 10.52
N PRO A 191 -8.52 23.26 10.92
CA PRO A 191 -9.39 24.01 10.03
C PRO A 191 -8.76 25.39 9.77
N ALA A 192 -8.77 25.79 8.51
CA ALA A 192 -8.42 27.15 8.10
C ALA A 192 -9.69 27.95 7.78
N LYS A 193 -9.57 29.23 7.48
CA LYS A 193 -10.72 30.03 7.01
C LYS A 193 -11.41 29.41 5.81
N THR A 194 -10.65 28.77 4.94
CA THR A 194 -11.13 27.96 3.82
C THR A 194 -10.21 26.76 3.69
N GLY A 195 -10.79 25.54 3.73
CA GLY A 195 -10.05 24.29 3.68
C GLY A 195 -9.39 23.91 5.00
N TRP A 196 -8.44 23.01 4.94
CA TRP A 196 -7.69 22.45 6.07
C TRP A 196 -6.20 22.49 5.80
N VAL A 197 -5.39 22.65 6.82
CA VAL A 197 -3.94 22.49 6.76
C VAL A 197 -3.49 21.29 7.58
N PHE A 198 -2.46 20.59 7.14
CA PHE A 198 -1.71 19.67 7.97
C PHE A 198 -0.41 20.34 8.40
N LEU A 199 -0.27 20.55 9.70
CA LEU A 199 0.95 21.07 10.31
C LEU A 199 1.82 19.87 10.73
N ALA A 200 3.09 19.86 10.29
CA ALA A 200 4.11 18.91 10.70
C ALA A 200 5.37 19.69 11.12
N CYS A 201 5.48 19.98 12.40
CA CYS A 201 6.56 20.78 12.99
C CYS A 201 7.13 20.07 14.24
N PRO A 202 7.63 18.81 14.08
CA PRO A 202 8.03 17.97 15.20
C PRO A 202 9.37 18.35 15.83
N LEU A 203 10.22 19.11 15.12
CA LEU A 203 11.56 19.43 15.58
C LEU A 203 11.60 20.71 16.43
N GLU A 204 12.41 20.69 17.48
CA GLU A 204 12.59 21.87 18.35
C GLU A 204 13.09 23.09 17.56
N SER A 205 13.90 22.89 16.54
CA SER A 205 14.41 23.96 15.67
C SER A 205 13.33 24.66 14.84
N GLU A 206 12.17 24.04 14.66
CA GLU A 206 11.05 24.56 13.85
C GLU A 206 10.11 25.45 14.68
N TRP A 207 10.17 25.37 16.01
CA TRP A 207 9.26 26.10 16.89
C TRP A 207 9.34 27.61 16.72
N ILE A 208 10.56 28.16 16.74
CA ILE A 208 10.75 29.62 16.59
C ILE A 208 10.36 30.10 15.18
N PRO A 209 10.75 29.44 14.08
CA PRO A 209 10.24 29.74 12.75
C PRO A 209 8.72 29.71 12.65
N LEU A 210 8.07 28.67 13.22
CA LEU A 210 6.61 28.58 13.28
C LEU A 210 5.99 29.79 13.97
N CYS A 211 6.40 30.09 15.20
CA CYS A 211 5.85 31.20 15.97
C CYS A 211 6.01 32.54 15.24
N LYS A 212 7.17 32.79 14.65
CA LYS A 212 7.42 34.00 13.84
C LYS A 212 6.51 34.07 12.63
N SER A 213 6.35 32.96 11.93
CA SER A 213 5.50 32.88 10.73
C SER A 213 4.01 33.05 11.05
N LEU A 214 3.60 32.69 12.25
CA LEU A 214 2.24 32.87 12.75
C LEU A 214 2.01 34.26 13.38
N ASP A 215 3.03 35.14 13.42
CA ASP A 215 3.02 36.43 14.13
C ASP A 215 2.73 36.29 15.63
N ARG A 216 3.20 35.17 16.24
CA ARG A 216 2.99 34.80 17.64
C ARG A 216 4.30 34.68 18.41
N ASN A 217 5.11 35.76 18.39
CA ASN A 217 6.35 35.85 19.17
C ASN A 217 6.12 35.71 20.68
N ASP A 218 4.91 35.98 21.15
CA ASP A 218 4.48 35.80 22.54
C ASP A 218 4.56 34.33 22.99
N LEU A 219 4.39 33.35 22.07
CA LEU A 219 4.49 31.96 22.37
C LEU A 219 5.96 31.48 22.60
N ILE A 220 6.94 32.18 21.99
CA ILE A 220 8.36 31.85 22.13
C ILE A 220 8.84 32.05 23.58
N GLY A 221 8.40 33.14 24.22
CA GLY A 221 8.77 33.49 25.60
C GLY A 221 7.83 32.90 26.65
N ASN A 222 6.80 32.21 26.27
CA ASN A 222 5.84 31.63 27.19
C ASN A 222 6.39 30.35 27.85
N GLU A 223 6.45 30.34 29.19
CA GLU A 223 6.95 29.21 29.97
C GLU A 223 6.24 27.90 29.64
N SER A 224 4.92 27.95 29.39
CA SER A 224 4.11 26.76 29.04
C SER A 224 4.50 26.14 27.69
N PHE A 225 5.22 26.85 26.84
CA PHE A 225 5.60 26.40 25.49
C PHE A 225 7.10 26.49 25.20
N SER A 226 7.91 26.82 26.21
CA SER A 226 9.33 27.15 26.07
C SER A 226 10.22 25.98 25.59
N ASN A 227 9.77 24.74 25.74
CA ASN A 227 10.46 23.54 25.29
C ASN A 227 9.44 22.42 24.95
N SER A 228 9.91 21.35 24.35
CA SER A 228 9.05 20.24 23.90
C SER A 228 8.26 19.57 25.04
N ILE A 229 8.84 19.43 26.23
CA ILE A 229 8.18 18.86 27.40
C ILE A 229 7.03 19.75 27.85
N ASN A 230 7.28 21.06 27.97
CA ASN A 230 6.26 22.01 28.38
C ASN A 230 5.13 22.11 27.35
N ARG A 231 5.44 22.06 26.04
CA ARG A 231 4.44 21.98 24.97
C ARG A 231 3.60 20.71 25.06
N ALA A 232 4.21 19.56 25.32
CA ALA A 232 3.49 18.30 25.51
C ALA A 232 2.55 18.34 26.71
N ASN A 233 2.99 18.93 27.83
CA ASN A 233 2.17 19.09 29.04
C ASN A 233 1.01 20.07 28.86
N ASN A 234 1.09 20.97 27.90
CA ASN A 234 0.10 22.01 27.60
C ASN A 234 -0.46 21.85 26.18
N ASP A 235 -0.50 20.64 25.64
CA ASP A 235 -0.84 20.36 24.24
C ASP A 235 -2.24 20.85 23.86
N GLU A 236 -3.24 20.57 24.69
CA GLU A 236 -4.62 21.01 24.45
C GLU A 236 -4.75 22.53 24.33
N GLU A 237 -4.01 23.27 25.17
CA GLU A 237 -4.02 24.73 25.13
C GLU A 237 -3.32 25.22 23.86
N LEU A 238 -2.21 24.60 23.48
CA LEU A 238 -1.51 24.92 22.23
C LEU A 238 -2.38 24.62 21.00
N VAL A 239 -3.12 23.49 20.99
CA VAL A 239 -4.11 23.18 19.96
C VAL A 239 -5.13 24.29 19.81
N LYS A 240 -5.70 24.78 20.92
CA LYS A 240 -6.69 25.88 20.90
C LYS A 240 -6.09 27.17 20.33
N GLN A 241 -4.87 27.52 20.75
CA GLN A 241 -4.17 28.70 20.25
C GLN A 241 -3.92 28.64 18.74
N LEU A 242 -3.44 27.48 18.26
CA LEU A 242 -3.15 27.29 16.84
C LEU A 242 -4.43 27.24 16.00
N SER A 243 -5.50 26.61 16.49
CA SER A 243 -6.80 26.60 15.81
C SER A 243 -7.33 28.00 15.52
N ILE A 244 -7.32 28.89 16.54
CA ILE A 244 -7.75 30.30 16.39
C ILE A 244 -6.89 31.04 15.36
N ILE A 245 -5.62 30.68 15.22
CA ILE A 245 -4.71 31.31 14.28
C ILE A 245 -5.01 30.83 12.86
N PHE A 246 -5.10 29.53 12.64
CA PHE A 246 -5.32 28.96 11.31
C PHE A 246 -6.66 29.37 10.70
N GLU A 247 -7.70 29.62 11.50
CA GLU A 247 -8.99 30.13 11.05
C GLU A 247 -8.94 31.56 10.45
N LYS A 248 -7.82 32.29 10.62
CA LYS A 248 -7.71 33.70 10.15
C LYS A 248 -7.40 33.81 8.66
N ASP A 249 -6.84 32.78 8.04
CA ASP A 249 -6.46 32.81 6.62
C ASP A 249 -6.76 31.47 5.93
N THR A 250 -6.65 31.43 4.60
CA THR A 250 -6.93 30.22 3.80
C THR A 250 -5.80 29.19 3.93
N ALA A 251 -6.13 27.94 3.67
CA ALA A 251 -5.15 26.86 3.69
C ALA A 251 -3.98 27.10 2.70
N GLU A 252 -4.27 27.62 1.51
CA GLU A 252 -3.26 27.97 0.51
C GLU A 252 -2.29 29.04 1.00
N ASN A 253 -2.81 30.06 1.66
CA ASN A 253 -1.97 31.14 2.18
C ASN A 253 -1.09 30.66 3.33
N TRP A 254 -1.63 29.82 4.21
CA TRP A 254 -0.85 29.20 5.29
C TRP A 254 0.25 28.29 4.77
N GLU A 255 -0.05 27.41 3.82
CA GLU A 255 0.94 26.58 3.17
C GLU A 255 2.07 27.44 2.60
N LYS A 256 1.74 28.40 1.76
CA LYS A 256 2.74 29.29 1.15
C LYS A 256 3.57 30.05 2.19
N LYS A 257 2.93 30.60 3.23
CA LYS A 257 3.60 31.39 4.28
C LYS A 257 4.56 30.53 5.09
N LEU A 258 4.14 29.34 5.51
CA LEU A 258 4.90 28.48 6.39
C LEU A 258 6.00 27.71 5.65
N CYS A 259 5.71 27.16 4.48
CA CYS A 259 6.72 26.48 3.65
C CYS A 259 7.87 27.39 3.26
N ASN A 260 7.60 28.67 2.95
CA ASN A 260 8.63 29.67 2.64
C ASN A 260 9.58 29.95 3.83
N GLN A 261 9.20 29.59 5.04
CA GLN A 261 10.02 29.70 6.25
C GLN A 261 10.60 28.36 6.70
N GLY A 262 10.47 27.31 5.88
CA GLY A 262 10.97 25.97 6.18
C GLY A 262 10.14 25.21 7.23
N VAL A 263 8.90 25.64 7.49
CA VAL A 263 7.98 24.94 8.39
C VAL A 263 7.07 24.03 7.58
N GLY A 264 7.00 22.76 7.96
CA GLY A 264 6.15 21.77 7.31
C GLY A 264 4.66 22.07 7.55
N CYS A 265 4.01 22.64 6.55
CA CYS A 265 2.58 22.89 6.54
C CYS A 265 2.06 22.81 5.12
N VAL A 266 1.06 21.96 4.89
CA VAL A 266 0.47 21.80 3.57
C VAL A 266 -1.05 21.93 3.64
N LYS A 267 -1.63 22.43 2.56
CA LYS A 267 -3.08 22.34 2.36
C LYS A 267 -3.48 20.88 2.27
N VAL A 268 -4.49 20.49 3.02
CA VAL A 268 -5.09 19.16 2.88
C VAL A 268 -6.01 19.16 1.67
N GLU A 269 -5.80 18.23 0.76
CA GLU A 269 -6.68 18.04 -0.38
C GLU A 269 -8.02 17.45 0.10
N ASP A 270 -9.11 18.14 -0.17
CA ASP A 270 -10.47 17.79 0.26
C ASP A 270 -11.27 17.03 -0.81
N SER A 271 -10.68 16.88 -1.99
CA SER A 271 -11.21 16.06 -3.08
C SER A 271 -10.62 14.65 -3.08
N ASN A 272 -10.97 13.86 -4.07
CA ASN A 272 -10.35 12.54 -4.22
C ASN A 272 -8.91 12.66 -4.76
N MET A 273 -8.11 11.65 -4.50
CA MET A 273 -6.70 11.57 -4.94
C MET A 273 -6.55 11.84 -6.44
N PHE A 274 -7.51 11.39 -7.27
CA PHE A 274 -7.46 11.56 -8.71
C PHE A 274 -7.48 13.04 -9.12
N ASN A 275 -8.23 13.90 -8.43
CA ASN A 275 -8.27 15.33 -8.75
C ASN A 275 -6.90 15.96 -8.58
N PHE A 276 -6.21 15.74 -7.46
CA PHE A 276 -4.85 16.21 -7.27
C PHE A 276 -3.93 15.68 -8.37
N PHE A 277 -3.93 14.36 -8.61
CA PHE A 277 -3.05 13.73 -9.58
C PHE A 277 -3.38 14.06 -11.05
N SER A 278 -4.55 14.60 -11.36
CA SER A 278 -4.91 15.01 -12.72
C SER A 278 -4.76 16.51 -13.01
N THR A 279 -4.80 17.35 -11.97
CA THR A 279 -4.85 18.81 -12.14
C THR A 279 -3.58 19.52 -11.71
N ASP A 280 -2.85 19.00 -10.74
CA ASP A 280 -1.69 19.66 -10.15
C ASP A 280 -0.50 19.73 -11.11
N ASP A 281 0.12 20.89 -11.22
CA ASP A 281 1.22 21.14 -12.14
C ASP A 281 2.51 20.42 -11.74
N HIS A 282 2.75 20.20 -10.43
CA HIS A 282 3.88 19.42 -9.94
C HIS A 282 3.76 17.95 -10.36
N VAL A 283 2.56 17.40 -10.30
CA VAL A 283 2.26 16.04 -10.77
C VAL A 283 2.52 15.90 -12.27
N LYS A 284 2.05 16.87 -13.06
CA LYS A 284 2.28 16.90 -14.52
C LYS A 284 3.75 17.04 -14.89
N MET A 285 4.47 17.96 -14.24
CA MET A 285 5.90 18.18 -14.48
C MET A 285 6.76 16.97 -14.14
N ASN A 286 6.36 16.16 -13.16
CA ASN A 286 7.05 14.94 -12.75
C ASN A 286 6.51 13.68 -13.46
N GLU A 287 5.52 13.82 -14.32
CA GLU A 287 4.91 12.71 -15.06
C GLU A 287 4.43 11.57 -14.12
N PHE A 288 3.85 11.92 -12.94
CA PHE A 288 3.37 10.90 -11.99
C PHE A 288 2.15 10.16 -12.48
N THR A 289 1.44 10.71 -13.45
CA THR A 289 0.31 10.09 -14.12
C THR A 289 0.51 10.01 -15.61
N THR A 290 -0.11 9.03 -16.25
CA THR A 290 -0.09 8.81 -17.69
C THR A 290 -1.45 8.40 -18.20
N GLN A 291 -1.77 8.78 -19.43
CA GLN A 291 -2.97 8.33 -20.11
C GLN A 291 -2.70 7.00 -20.81
N VAL A 292 -3.61 6.07 -20.70
CA VAL A 292 -3.56 4.75 -21.34
C VAL A 292 -4.90 4.42 -21.97
N SER A 293 -4.88 3.57 -23.00
CA SER A 293 -6.08 3.11 -23.69
C SER A 293 -6.37 1.65 -23.36
N HIS A 294 -7.52 1.38 -22.77
CA HIS A 294 -7.96 0.03 -22.41
C HIS A 294 -9.10 -0.42 -23.32
N LYS A 295 -9.07 -1.66 -23.76
CA LYS A 295 -10.06 -2.22 -24.71
C LYS A 295 -11.51 -2.11 -24.22
N ARG A 296 -11.75 -2.14 -22.88
CA ARG A 296 -13.09 -2.03 -22.28
C ARG A 296 -13.41 -0.59 -21.85
N PHE A 297 -12.45 0.12 -21.22
CA PHE A 297 -12.70 1.41 -20.57
C PHE A 297 -12.34 2.62 -21.43
N GLY A 298 -11.80 2.39 -22.64
CA GLY A 298 -11.30 3.50 -23.46
C GLY A 298 -10.09 4.19 -22.82
N GLU A 299 -9.97 5.49 -23.07
CA GLU A 299 -8.88 6.31 -22.54
C GLU A 299 -9.13 6.62 -21.04
N PHE A 300 -8.10 6.39 -20.21
CA PHE A 300 -8.15 6.77 -18.80
C PHE A 300 -6.76 7.10 -18.25
N TRP A 301 -6.74 7.86 -17.15
CA TRP A 301 -5.53 8.21 -16.43
C TRP A 301 -5.20 7.18 -15.36
N ARG A 302 -3.93 6.89 -15.21
CA ARG A 302 -3.40 6.06 -14.14
C ARG A 302 -2.02 6.57 -13.70
N TYR A 303 -1.51 6.04 -12.59
CA TYR A 303 -0.13 6.32 -12.18
C TYR A 303 0.86 5.83 -13.22
N SER A 304 1.91 6.62 -13.45
CA SER A 304 3.07 6.26 -14.25
C SER A 304 3.93 5.20 -13.55
N PRO A 305 4.93 4.62 -14.23
CA PRO A 305 5.95 3.84 -13.55
C PRO A 305 6.59 4.65 -12.42
N ILE A 306 6.65 4.05 -11.23
CA ILE A 306 7.15 4.71 -10.00
C ILE A 306 8.68 4.77 -9.93
N LEU A 307 9.39 4.14 -10.86
CA LEU A 307 10.84 4.15 -10.97
C LEU A 307 11.25 4.70 -12.34
N ASN A 308 12.10 5.71 -12.32
CA ASN A 308 12.68 6.32 -13.50
C ASN A 308 14.17 5.97 -13.59
N PHE A 309 14.56 5.36 -14.70
CA PHE A 309 15.94 5.00 -14.99
C PHE A 309 16.52 5.89 -16.09
N SER A 310 17.77 6.31 -15.94
CA SER A 310 18.46 7.18 -16.92
C SER A 310 18.63 6.51 -18.28
N SER A 311 18.80 5.18 -18.32
CA SER A 311 19.12 4.42 -19.52
C SER A 311 17.99 3.50 -20.00
N SER A 312 16.90 3.39 -19.24
CA SER A 312 15.77 2.52 -19.56
C SER A 312 14.47 3.26 -19.31
N LYS A 313 13.57 3.27 -20.30
CA LYS A 313 12.24 3.87 -20.14
C LYS A 313 11.23 2.79 -19.74
N SER A 314 10.63 2.97 -18.58
CA SER A 314 9.47 2.19 -18.17
C SER A 314 8.20 2.73 -18.85
N LYS A 315 7.25 1.84 -19.14
CA LYS A 315 5.94 2.21 -19.70
C LYS A 315 4.84 1.63 -18.83
N ALA A 316 3.84 2.43 -18.50
CA ALA A 316 2.61 1.92 -17.93
C ALA A 316 1.69 1.41 -19.05
N GLY A 317 1.12 0.22 -18.87
CA GLY A 317 0.07 -0.31 -19.73
C GLY A 317 -1.31 -0.14 -19.11
N PRO A 318 -2.40 -0.29 -19.87
CA PRO A 318 -3.76 -0.09 -19.41
C PRO A 318 -4.28 -1.16 -18.44
N GLY A 319 -3.52 -2.20 -18.22
CA GLY A 319 -3.99 -3.47 -17.67
C GLY A 319 -4.37 -4.44 -18.78
N ILE A 320 -4.75 -5.64 -18.38
CA ILE A 320 -5.11 -6.72 -19.30
C ILE A 320 -6.50 -7.25 -18.95
N LEU A 321 -7.21 -7.74 -19.96
CA LEU A 321 -8.43 -8.51 -19.73
C LEU A 321 -8.06 -9.94 -19.29
N ARG A 322 -8.97 -10.58 -18.56
CA ARG A 322 -8.79 -11.98 -18.14
C ARG A 322 -8.57 -12.87 -19.36
N GLY A 323 -7.44 -13.58 -19.38
CA GLY A 323 -7.08 -14.48 -20.45
C GLY A 323 -6.83 -13.83 -21.83
N GLN A 324 -6.54 -12.54 -21.86
CA GLN A 324 -6.38 -11.79 -23.11
C GLN A 324 -5.36 -12.40 -24.07
N ASP A 325 -4.32 -13.01 -23.53
CA ASP A 325 -3.20 -13.54 -24.31
C ASP A 325 -3.15 -15.09 -24.26
N THR A 326 -4.27 -15.73 -23.86
CA THR A 326 -4.34 -17.19 -23.74
C THR A 326 -4.00 -17.90 -25.04
N ILE A 327 -4.60 -17.48 -26.16
CA ILE A 327 -4.38 -18.12 -27.47
C ILE A 327 -2.91 -17.99 -27.93
N PRO A 328 -2.31 -16.80 -27.99
CA PRO A 328 -0.91 -16.68 -28.41
C PRO A 328 0.05 -17.45 -27.50
N ILE A 329 -0.14 -17.40 -26.17
CA ILE A 329 0.71 -18.14 -25.24
C ILE A 329 0.62 -19.66 -25.47
N LEU A 330 -0.59 -20.21 -25.63
CA LEU A 330 -0.75 -21.65 -25.90
C LEU A 330 -0.16 -22.06 -27.24
N SER A 331 -0.28 -21.22 -28.27
CA SER A 331 0.35 -21.45 -29.55
C SER A 331 1.88 -21.52 -29.45
N GLU A 332 2.49 -20.60 -28.68
CA GLU A 332 3.93 -20.59 -28.38
C GLU A 332 4.37 -21.84 -27.55
N LEU A 333 3.48 -22.38 -26.75
CA LEU A 333 3.71 -23.64 -26.02
C LEU A 333 3.52 -24.89 -26.89
N GLY A 334 3.15 -24.71 -28.17
CA GLY A 334 3.03 -25.79 -29.15
C GLY A 334 1.69 -26.48 -29.18
N PHE A 335 0.64 -25.92 -28.61
CA PHE A 335 -0.72 -26.41 -28.76
C PHE A 335 -1.31 -26.00 -30.10
N THR A 336 -2.03 -26.90 -30.74
CA THR A 336 -2.74 -26.66 -32.00
C THR A 336 -4.02 -25.87 -31.78
N SER A 337 -4.57 -25.26 -32.84
CA SER A 337 -5.85 -24.55 -32.76
C SER A 337 -6.99 -25.48 -32.31
N ASP A 338 -7.01 -26.72 -32.77
CA ASP A 338 -8.05 -27.68 -32.40
C ASP A 338 -7.99 -28.04 -30.91
N GLU A 339 -6.78 -28.19 -30.34
CA GLU A 339 -6.58 -28.41 -28.92
C GLU A 339 -7.03 -27.18 -28.09
N ILE A 340 -6.70 -25.96 -28.52
CA ILE A 340 -7.11 -24.70 -27.86
C ILE A 340 -8.64 -24.57 -27.87
N ASP A 341 -9.30 -24.87 -29.00
CA ASP A 341 -10.76 -24.83 -29.10
C ASP A 341 -11.43 -25.89 -28.19
N THR A 342 -10.83 -27.07 -28.11
CA THR A 342 -11.26 -28.13 -27.19
C THR A 342 -11.12 -27.68 -25.74
N PHE A 343 -9.95 -27.12 -25.36
CA PHE A 343 -9.71 -26.61 -24.01
C PHE A 343 -10.68 -25.48 -23.60
N LYS A 344 -11.05 -24.65 -24.54
CA LYS A 344 -12.09 -23.60 -24.31
C LYS A 344 -13.44 -24.23 -24.06
N THR A 345 -13.83 -25.19 -24.89
CA THR A 345 -15.12 -25.89 -24.78
C THR A 345 -15.25 -26.65 -23.46
N ASP A 346 -14.18 -27.29 -23.02
CA ASP A 346 -14.12 -28.13 -21.82
C ASP A 346 -13.87 -27.30 -20.55
N GLY A 347 -13.74 -25.95 -20.66
CA GLY A 347 -13.53 -25.07 -19.53
C GLY A 347 -12.13 -25.21 -18.87
N VAL A 348 -11.14 -25.72 -19.61
CA VAL A 348 -9.73 -25.79 -19.20
C VAL A 348 -9.10 -24.39 -19.26
N ILE A 349 -9.46 -23.62 -20.26
CA ILE A 349 -9.03 -22.23 -20.45
C ILE A 349 -10.22 -21.31 -20.64
N ASP A 350 -9.99 -20.03 -20.42
CA ASP A 350 -11.03 -19.02 -20.67
C ASP A 350 -10.39 -17.68 -21.04
N TRP A 351 -11.18 -16.79 -21.62
CA TRP A 351 -10.85 -15.38 -21.84
C TRP A 351 -12.10 -14.54 -21.81
N GLU A 352 -11.91 -13.28 -21.53
CA GLU A 352 -12.99 -12.31 -21.48
C GLU A 352 -13.29 -11.77 -22.88
N GLU A 353 -14.50 -11.96 -23.34
CA GLU A 353 -14.98 -11.35 -24.57
C GLU A 353 -15.34 -9.88 -24.31
N ILE A 354 -14.88 -9.00 -25.20
CA ILE A 354 -15.20 -7.58 -25.13
C ILE A 354 -16.63 -7.45 -25.69
N GLN A 355 -17.59 -7.26 -24.79
CA GLN A 355 -18.87 -6.70 -25.20
C GLN A 355 -18.71 -5.18 -25.25
N PRO A 356 -19.05 -4.53 -26.37
CA PRO A 356 -19.13 -3.08 -26.40
C PRO A 356 -20.10 -2.64 -25.31
N PHE A 357 -19.76 -1.53 -24.61
CA PHE A 357 -20.76 -0.92 -23.72
C PHE A 357 -22.01 -0.65 -24.57
N ALA A 358 -23.15 -1.14 -24.08
CA ALA A 358 -24.43 -0.69 -24.63
C ALA A 358 -24.48 0.84 -24.44
N GLU A 359 -24.62 1.57 -25.53
CA GLU A 359 -24.75 3.02 -25.55
C GLU A 359 -25.92 3.49 -24.68
#